data_e5ff67a9f535d25997c73c181fa221d4
#
_entry.id   e5ff67a9f535d25997c73c181fa221d4
#
_cell.length_a   1.000
_cell.length_b   1.000
_cell.length_c   1.000
_cell.angle_alpha   90.00
_cell.angle_beta   90.00
_cell.angle_gamma   90.00
#
_symmetry.space_group_name_H-M   'P 1'
#
loop_
_entity.id
_entity.type
_entity.pdbx_description
1 polymer ?
#
loop_
_entity_poly.entity_id
_entity_poly.type
_entity_poly.pdbx_seq_one_letter_code
_entity_poly.pdbx_strand_id
1 'polypeptide(L)'
;MPVKQSDYEELLADYSNQTAAIALLKQHRPYMEMIPSMRRPTQSVITIPLPVVLTRHGTSQPASNPQIVSRQEAIALPCDVAILMCDPEWQIKVGVEIFIFIHRPHEDFSQLLSRWRQTQVLLHTDYEWLMPSAHQHIFSEASEQIDPLFVLFPETPERIKRGLIGANLPFVIQAAVERVEEEMADNLSSSA
;
A
#
# COMPACT_ATOMS: atom_id res chain seq x y z
N MET A 1 -22.78 -7.62 9.43
CA MET A 1 -22.25 -6.73 10.49
C MET A 1 -21.45 -5.63 9.83
N PRO A 2 -21.26 -4.46 10.40
CA PRO A 2 -20.34 -3.48 9.85
C PRO A 2 -18.89 -3.93 10.08
N VAL A 3 -17.97 -3.49 9.23
CA VAL A 3 -16.52 -3.65 9.41
C VAL A 3 -16.12 -3.01 10.74
N LYS A 4 -15.34 -3.70 11.55
CA LYS A 4 -14.89 -3.20 12.85
C LYS A 4 -13.56 -2.46 12.72
N GLN A 5 -13.33 -1.51 13.61
CA GLN A 5 -12.07 -0.77 13.65
C GLN A 5 -10.88 -1.68 13.96
N SER A 6 -11.08 -2.67 14.85
CA SER A 6 -10.06 -3.67 15.17
C SER A 6 -9.59 -4.44 13.95
N ASP A 7 -10.52 -4.85 13.09
CA ASP A 7 -10.22 -5.66 11.90
C ASP A 7 -9.41 -4.85 10.87
N TYR A 8 -9.75 -3.56 10.73
CA TYR A 8 -8.97 -2.64 9.91
C TYR A 8 -7.55 -2.45 10.44
N GLU A 9 -7.39 -2.20 11.75
CA GLU A 9 -6.08 -1.99 12.39
C GLU A 9 -5.21 -3.25 12.32
N GLU A 10 -5.80 -4.42 12.45
CA GLU A 10 -5.11 -5.70 12.30
C GLU A 10 -4.56 -5.87 10.88
N LEU A 11 -5.38 -5.67 9.84
CA LEU A 11 -4.91 -5.76 8.47
C LEU A 11 -3.87 -4.70 8.12
N LEU A 12 -4.00 -3.47 8.64
CA LEU A 12 -2.99 -2.43 8.47
C LEU A 12 -1.64 -2.85 9.07
N ALA A 13 -1.66 -3.44 10.27
CA ALA A 13 -0.46 -3.96 10.92
C ALA A 13 0.14 -5.14 10.14
N ASP A 14 -0.68 -6.06 9.66
CA ASP A 14 -0.25 -7.21 8.87
C ASP A 14 0.42 -6.79 7.57
N TYR A 15 -0.23 -5.92 6.78
CA TYR A 15 0.33 -5.48 5.50
C TYR A 15 1.50 -4.48 5.63
N SER A 16 1.76 -3.99 6.83
CA SER A 16 3.02 -3.32 7.15
C SER A 16 4.20 -4.30 7.18
N ASN A 17 3.93 -5.61 7.23
CA ASN A 17 4.92 -6.67 7.16
C ASN A 17 5.11 -7.13 5.71
N GLN A 18 6.36 -7.18 5.26
CA GLN A 18 6.72 -7.61 3.90
C GLN A 18 6.16 -9.00 3.54
N THR A 19 6.19 -9.96 4.47
CA THR A 19 5.72 -11.33 4.22
C THR A 19 4.22 -11.36 3.90
N ALA A 20 3.41 -10.65 4.68
CA ALA A 20 1.98 -10.55 4.46
C ALA A 20 1.66 -9.78 3.16
N ALA A 21 2.39 -8.72 2.86
CA ALA A 21 2.27 -7.98 1.60
C ALA A 21 2.59 -8.87 0.39
N ILE A 22 3.63 -9.67 0.45
CA ILE A 22 3.96 -10.65 -0.61
C ILE A 22 2.83 -11.68 -0.76
N ALA A 23 2.26 -12.18 0.36
CA ALA A 23 1.14 -13.12 0.32
C ALA A 23 -0.11 -12.49 -0.32
N LEU A 24 -0.39 -11.23 -0.02
CA LEU A 24 -1.47 -10.46 -0.65
C LEU A 24 -1.27 -10.34 -2.16
N LEU A 25 -0.09 -9.95 -2.61
CA LEU A 25 0.24 -9.83 -4.03
C LEU A 25 0.09 -11.16 -4.77
N LYS A 26 0.47 -12.28 -4.13
CA LYS A 26 0.31 -13.63 -4.70
C LYS A 26 -1.15 -14.05 -4.90
N GLN A 27 -2.08 -13.49 -4.15
CA GLN A 27 -3.52 -13.73 -4.34
C GLN A 27 -4.05 -12.99 -5.57
N HIS A 28 -3.41 -11.89 -5.95
CA HIS A 28 -3.80 -11.09 -7.10
C HIS A 28 -2.81 -11.28 -8.25
N ARG A 29 -3.04 -12.32 -9.06
CA ARG A 29 -2.15 -12.75 -10.15
C ARG A 29 -1.62 -11.64 -11.07
N PRO A 30 -2.44 -10.63 -11.49
CA PRO A 30 -1.92 -9.57 -12.35
C PRO A 30 -0.69 -8.87 -11.79
N TYR A 31 -0.58 -8.70 -10.48
CA TYR A 31 0.59 -8.06 -9.88
C TYR A 31 1.83 -8.96 -9.85
N MET A 32 1.64 -10.28 -9.90
CA MET A 32 2.75 -11.23 -10.02
C MET A 32 3.44 -11.16 -11.39
N GLU A 33 2.70 -10.76 -12.43
CA GLU A 33 3.20 -10.68 -13.80
C GLU A 33 3.93 -9.35 -14.07
N MET A 34 3.68 -8.33 -13.24
CA MET A 34 4.29 -7.00 -13.36
C MET A 34 5.78 -6.97 -13.00
N ILE A 35 6.25 -7.96 -12.23
CA ILE A 35 7.64 -8.02 -11.81
C ILE A 35 8.36 -9.14 -12.55
N PRO A 36 9.35 -8.82 -13.39
CA PRO A 36 10.15 -9.84 -14.08
C PRO A 36 10.84 -10.84 -13.16
N SER A 37 11.00 -10.51 -11.87
CA SER A 37 11.79 -11.31 -10.94
C SER A 37 11.10 -11.62 -9.62
N MET A 38 9.79 -11.91 -9.60
CA MET A 38 9.15 -12.53 -8.41
C MET A 38 9.80 -13.85 -7.95
N ARG A 39 10.92 -14.21 -8.54
CA ARG A 39 11.78 -15.31 -8.06
C ARG A 39 12.39 -15.00 -6.69
N ARG A 40 12.55 -13.73 -6.33
CA ARG A 40 13.13 -13.28 -5.05
C ARG A 40 12.27 -12.16 -4.43
N PRO A 41 11.02 -12.44 -4.07
CA PRO A 41 10.09 -11.39 -3.62
C PRO A 41 10.57 -10.66 -2.37
N THR A 42 11.30 -11.33 -1.48
CA THR A 42 11.89 -10.70 -0.28
C THR A 42 12.96 -9.65 -0.59
N GLN A 43 13.53 -9.67 -1.78
CA GLN A 43 14.50 -8.67 -2.24
C GLN A 43 13.87 -7.61 -3.15
N SER A 44 12.68 -7.89 -3.68
CA SER A 44 12.01 -7.06 -4.69
C SER A 44 10.89 -6.20 -4.13
N VAL A 45 10.36 -6.53 -2.97
CA VAL A 45 9.16 -5.89 -2.40
C VAL A 45 9.51 -5.09 -1.15
N ILE A 46 9.16 -3.82 -1.15
CA ILE A 46 9.29 -2.91 -0.01
C ILE A 46 7.91 -2.46 0.39
N THR A 47 7.58 -2.56 1.68
CA THR A 47 6.30 -2.10 2.23
C THR A 47 6.49 -0.83 3.04
N ILE A 48 5.65 0.17 2.79
CA ILE A 48 5.65 1.44 3.51
C ILE A 48 4.24 1.67 4.04
N PRO A 49 4.01 1.43 5.35
CA PRO A 49 2.73 1.75 5.98
C PRO A 49 2.57 3.26 6.11
N LEU A 50 1.34 3.75 5.96
CA LEU A 50 0.97 5.17 6.06
C LEU A 50 1.97 6.05 5.28
N PRO A 51 2.13 5.85 3.98
CA PRO A 51 3.25 6.34 3.22
C PRO A 51 3.26 7.87 3.09
N VAL A 52 4.48 8.42 3.08
CA VAL A 52 4.75 9.84 2.87
C VAL A 52 5.68 9.99 1.68
N VAL A 53 5.41 10.96 0.83
CA VAL A 53 6.27 11.36 -0.29
C VAL A 53 6.74 12.79 -0.11
N LEU A 54 7.89 13.11 -0.70
CA LEU A 54 8.42 14.45 -0.81
C LEU A 54 8.10 14.98 -2.22
N THR A 55 7.33 16.04 -2.31
CA THR A 55 7.03 16.69 -3.60
C THR A 55 7.96 17.88 -3.83
N ARG A 56 8.36 18.08 -5.09
CA ARG A 56 9.12 19.24 -5.51
C ARG A 56 8.15 20.24 -6.15
N HIS A 57 7.86 21.31 -5.45
CA HIS A 57 7.18 22.46 -6.09
C HIS A 57 8.20 23.25 -6.90
N GLY A 58 8.19 23.06 -8.20
CA GLY A 58 8.91 23.92 -9.12
C GLY A 58 8.24 25.30 -9.14
N THR A 59 8.79 26.28 -8.45
CA THR A 59 8.42 27.68 -8.68
C THR A 59 8.95 28.08 -10.05
N SER A 60 8.07 28.09 -11.05
CA SER A 60 8.33 28.63 -12.38
C SER A 60 8.42 30.16 -12.29
N GLN A 61 9.41 30.70 -11.58
CA GLN A 61 9.79 32.11 -11.71
C GLN A 61 11.10 32.17 -12.49
N PRO A 62 11.18 33.04 -13.52
CA PRO A 62 12.41 33.24 -14.27
C PRO A 62 13.50 33.75 -13.33
N ALA A 63 14.57 32.98 -13.23
CA ALA A 63 15.64 33.17 -12.30
C ALA A 63 16.41 34.49 -12.54
N SER A 64 16.21 35.41 -11.62
CA SER A 64 17.17 36.53 -11.41
C SER A 64 18.07 36.27 -10.17
N ASN A 65 17.95 35.10 -9.53
CA ASN A 65 18.76 34.81 -8.35
C ASN A 65 19.08 33.32 -8.26
N PRO A 66 20.36 32.89 -8.20
CA PRO A 66 20.77 31.48 -8.21
C PRO A 66 20.60 30.75 -6.86
N GLN A 67 19.80 31.26 -5.95
CA GLN A 67 19.47 30.60 -4.67
C GLN A 67 18.00 30.16 -4.63
N ILE A 68 17.55 29.40 -5.64
CA ILE A 68 16.25 28.72 -5.55
C ILE A 68 16.45 27.48 -4.70
N VAL A 69 16.19 27.59 -3.41
CA VAL A 69 15.97 26.45 -2.54
C VAL A 69 14.65 25.81 -3.00
N SER A 70 14.73 24.71 -3.72
CA SER A 70 13.57 23.88 -4.03
C SER A 70 12.95 23.43 -2.70
N ARG A 71 11.81 23.99 -2.35
CA ARG A 71 11.11 23.64 -1.11
C ARG A 71 10.47 22.26 -1.31
N GLN A 72 11.05 21.24 -0.72
CA GLN A 72 10.44 19.93 -0.64
C GLN A 72 9.35 19.97 0.44
N GLU A 73 8.19 19.48 0.12
CA GLU A 73 7.08 19.34 1.06
C GLU A 73 6.76 17.86 1.26
N ALA A 74 6.68 17.44 2.53
CA ALA A 74 6.29 16.09 2.88
C ALA A 74 4.77 15.95 2.86
N ILE A 75 4.25 15.05 2.05
CA ILE A 75 2.81 14.82 1.88
C ILE A 75 2.48 13.38 2.25
N ALA A 76 1.55 13.20 3.21
CA ALA A 76 1.00 11.89 3.51
C ALA A 76 -0.01 11.48 2.43
N LEU A 77 0.16 10.27 1.90
CA LEU A 77 -0.77 9.73 0.91
C LEU A 77 -2.02 9.16 1.57
N PRO A 78 -3.20 9.26 0.94
CA PRO A 78 -4.46 8.74 1.51
C PRO A 78 -4.58 7.21 1.48
N CYS A 79 -3.62 6.47 0.96
CA CYS A 79 -3.59 5.01 0.99
C CYS A 79 -3.10 4.48 2.36
N ASP A 80 -3.34 3.21 2.65
CA ASP A 80 -2.97 2.62 3.93
C ASP A 80 -1.56 2.04 3.90
N VAL A 81 -1.18 1.40 2.80
CA VAL A 81 0.18 0.86 2.59
C VAL A 81 0.58 1.10 1.14
N ALA A 82 1.81 1.50 0.91
CA ALA A 82 2.42 1.45 -0.41
C ALA A 82 3.36 0.24 -0.51
N ILE A 83 3.27 -0.47 -1.61
CA ILE A 83 4.17 -1.57 -1.95
C ILE A 83 5.00 -1.14 -3.14
N LEU A 84 6.29 -1.01 -2.94
CA LEU A 84 7.24 -0.66 -3.98
C LEU A 84 7.91 -1.93 -4.47
N MET A 85 7.89 -2.13 -5.78
CA MET A 85 8.42 -3.32 -6.43
C MET A 85 9.61 -2.94 -7.28
N CYS A 86 10.77 -3.48 -6.95
CA CYS A 86 12.04 -3.25 -7.66
C CYS A 86 12.59 -4.55 -8.21
N ASP A 87 13.38 -4.46 -9.28
CA ASP A 87 14.13 -5.60 -9.78
C ASP A 87 15.27 -5.93 -8.80
N PRO A 88 15.34 -7.15 -8.24
CA PRO A 88 16.38 -7.52 -7.29
C PRO A 88 17.79 -7.53 -7.91
N GLU A 89 17.91 -7.64 -9.21
CA GLU A 89 19.21 -7.58 -9.89
C GLU A 89 19.69 -6.14 -10.07
N TRP A 90 18.77 -5.20 -10.21
CA TRP A 90 19.06 -3.79 -10.41
C TRP A 90 18.95 -2.94 -9.15
N GLN A 91 18.23 -3.34 -8.13
CA GLN A 91 18.01 -2.71 -6.81
C GLN A 91 18.14 -1.17 -6.74
N ILE A 92 18.04 -0.52 -7.89
CA ILE A 92 18.39 0.88 -8.05
C ILE A 92 17.14 1.74 -8.17
N LYS A 93 16.05 1.21 -8.73
CA LYS A 93 14.85 1.98 -9.01
C LYS A 93 13.58 1.16 -8.75
N VAL A 94 12.55 1.83 -8.24
CA VAL A 94 11.21 1.27 -8.16
C VAL A 94 10.61 1.18 -9.57
N GLY A 95 10.19 -0.02 -9.97
CA GLY A 95 9.59 -0.26 -11.29
C GLY A 95 8.07 -0.16 -11.29
N VAL A 96 7.42 -0.59 -10.19
CA VAL A 96 5.96 -0.58 -10.01
C VAL A 96 5.64 -0.16 -8.59
N GLU A 97 4.60 0.64 -8.44
CA GLU A 97 4.06 1.08 -7.16
C GLU A 97 2.61 0.62 -7.02
N ILE A 98 2.32 -0.13 -5.96
CA ILE A 98 0.98 -0.60 -5.66
C ILE A 98 0.49 0.06 -4.39
N PHE A 99 -0.68 0.68 -4.47
CA PHE A 99 -1.30 1.41 -3.36
C PHE A 99 -2.45 0.59 -2.78
N ILE A 100 -2.30 0.18 -1.53
CA ILE A 100 -3.28 -0.63 -0.81
C ILE A 100 -4.28 0.31 -0.11
N PHE A 101 -5.56 0.07 -0.36
CA PHE A 101 -6.69 0.76 0.27
C PHE A 101 -7.53 -0.26 1.04
N ILE A 102 -7.36 -0.33 2.34
CA ILE A 102 -8.18 -1.18 3.20
C ILE A 102 -9.50 -0.46 3.45
N HIS A 103 -10.63 -1.15 3.27
CA HIS A 103 -11.95 -0.60 3.55
C HIS A 103 -12.09 -0.27 5.03
N ARG A 104 -12.33 1.00 5.34
CA ARG A 104 -12.45 1.50 6.72
C ARG A 104 -13.87 1.34 7.26
N PRO A 105 -14.05 1.25 8.58
CA PRO A 105 -15.37 1.31 9.20
C PRO A 105 -16.13 2.56 8.76
N HIS A 106 -17.43 2.38 8.45
CA HIS A 106 -18.32 3.45 8.00
C HIS A 106 -17.97 4.15 6.68
N GLU A 107 -16.91 3.71 6.00
CA GLU A 107 -16.52 4.24 4.69
C GLU A 107 -17.51 3.78 3.61
N ASP A 108 -17.97 4.68 2.77
CA ASP A 108 -18.75 4.34 1.59
C ASP A 108 -17.88 4.23 0.32
N PHE A 109 -18.50 3.79 -0.79
CA PHE A 109 -17.77 3.63 -2.05
C PHE A 109 -17.19 4.95 -2.56
N SER A 110 -17.88 6.07 -2.37
CA SER A 110 -17.40 7.38 -2.82
C SER A 110 -16.17 7.83 -2.05
N GLN A 111 -16.16 7.60 -0.74
CA GLN A 111 -15.02 7.91 0.13
C GLN A 111 -13.81 7.03 -0.21
N LEU A 112 -14.03 5.71 -0.35
CA LEU A 112 -12.99 4.77 -0.73
C LEU A 112 -12.36 5.12 -2.09
N LEU A 113 -13.19 5.42 -3.09
CA LEU A 113 -12.73 5.84 -4.42
C LEU A 113 -12.03 7.19 -4.39
N SER A 114 -12.49 8.12 -3.54
CA SER A 114 -11.87 9.43 -3.37
C SER A 114 -10.43 9.32 -2.88
N ARG A 115 -10.13 8.39 -1.99
CA ARG A 115 -8.77 8.13 -1.51
C ARG A 115 -7.82 7.76 -2.66
N TRP A 116 -8.25 6.88 -3.55
CA TRP A 116 -7.46 6.54 -4.74
C TRP A 116 -7.28 7.74 -5.67
N ARG A 117 -8.35 8.47 -5.97
CA ARG A 117 -8.27 9.66 -6.83
C ARG A 117 -7.35 10.73 -6.26
N GLN A 118 -7.41 10.96 -4.95
CA GLN A 118 -6.52 11.91 -4.27
C GLN A 118 -5.06 11.44 -4.36
N THR A 119 -4.80 10.14 -4.17
CA THR A 119 -3.47 9.56 -4.36
C THR A 119 -2.96 9.83 -5.78
N GLN A 120 -3.76 9.57 -6.81
CA GLN A 120 -3.38 9.84 -8.20
C GLN A 120 -3.06 11.33 -8.45
N VAL A 121 -3.86 12.24 -7.87
CA VAL A 121 -3.63 13.69 -8.01
C VAL A 121 -2.32 14.11 -7.34
N LEU A 122 -2.04 13.60 -6.15
CA LEU A 122 -0.82 13.91 -5.41
C LEU A 122 0.43 13.36 -6.12
N LEU A 123 0.32 12.20 -6.76
CA LEU A 123 1.39 11.55 -7.51
C LEU A 123 1.53 12.06 -8.96
N HIS A 124 0.70 13.01 -9.39
CA HIS A 124 0.81 13.59 -10.73
C HIS A 124 1.97 14.60 -10.89
N THR A 125 2.55 15.02 -9.77
CA THR A 125 3.76 15.86 -9.72
C THR A 125 4.98 15.00 -9.43
N ASP A 126 6.17 15.51 -9.74
CA ASP A 126 7.43 14.85 -9.37
C ASP A 126 7.50 14.66 -7.85
N TYR A 127 7.71 13.44 -7.42
CA TYR A 127 7.83 13.08 -6.00
C TYR A 127 8.97 12.09 -5.77
N GLU A 128 9.42 12.06 -4.54
CA GLU A 128 10.39 11.10 -4.03
C GLU A 128 9.80 10.37 -2.81
N TRP A 129 10.03 9.08 -2.73
CA TRP A 129 9.62 8.30 -1.58
C TRP A 129 10.44 8.63 -0.34
N LEU A 130 9.78 8.82 0.79
CA LEU A 130 10.46 8.79 2.09
C LEU A 130 10.72 7.34 2.47
N MET A 131 11.89 6.81 2.04
CA MET A 131 12.25 5.41 2.22
C MET A 131 12.57 5.07 3.67
N PRO A 132 12.18 3.88 4.15
CA PRO A 132 12.68 3.32 5.41
C PRO A 132 14.22 3.25 5.38
N SER A 133 14.85 3.41 6.55
CA SER A 133 16.30 3.47 6.68
C SER A 133 17.05 2.27 6.05
N ALA A 134 16.47 1.09 6.09
CA ALA A 134 17.02 -0.12 5.48
C ALA A 134 17.06 -0.08 3.94
N HIS A 135 16.33 0.84 3.30
CA HIS A 135 16.15 0.92 1.85
C HIS A 135 16.62 2.26 1.25
N GLN A 136 17.35 3.07 1.99
CA GLN A 136 17.84 4.39 1.53
C GLN A 136 18.81 4.31 0.34
N HIS A 137 19.35 3.13 0.05
CA HIS A 137 20.20 2.90 -1.11
C HIS A 137 19.43 2.77 -2.44
N ILE A 138 18.11 2.67 -2.38
CA ILE A 138 17.25 2.57 -3.56
C ILE A 138 16.84 3.98 -3.99
N PHE A 139 16.90 4.24 -5.29
CA PHE A 139 16.39 5.50 -5.83
C PHE A 139 14.91 5.64 -5.54
N SER A 140 14.60 6.72 -4.84
CA SER A 140 13.25 7.03 -4.35
C SER A 140 12.38 7.77 -5.37
N GLU A 141 12.84 7.88 -6.62
CA GLU A 141 12.07 8.53 -7.69
C GLU A 141 10.80 7.76 -8.03
N ALA A 142 9.78 8.51 -8.44
CA ALA A 142 8.51 7.99 -8.91
C ALA A 142 8.68 6.93 -10.00
N SER A 143 7.88 5.87 -9.94
CA SER A 143 7.79 4.91 -11.03
C SER A 143 6.83 5.40 -12.13
N GLU A 144 6.95 4.81 -13.31
CA GLU A 144 6.04 5.07 -14.42
C GLU A 144 4.70 4.33 -14.27
N GLN A 145 4.67 3.32 -13.41
CA GLN A 145 3.50 2.48 -13.23
C GLN A 145 3.00 2.52 -11.79
N ILE A 146 1.78 2.99 -11.61
CA ILE A 146 1.07 3.06 -10.33
C ILE A 146 -0.25 2.31 -10.44
N ASP A 147 -0.52 1.40 -9.50
CA ASP A 147 -1.72 0.59 -9.49
C ASP A 147 -2.38 0.56 -8.10
N PRO A 148 -3.71 0.60 -8.01
CA PRO A 148 -4.42 0.42 -6.75
C PRO A 148 -4.70 -1.06 -6.48
N LEU A 149 -4.80 -1.44 -5.21
CA LEU A 149 -5.41 -2.68 -4.78
C LEU A 149 -6.30 -2.40 -3.56
N PHE A 150 -7.59 -2.72 -3.70
CA PHE A 150 -8.54 -2.55 -2.61
C PHE A 150 -8.65 -3.83 -1.80
N VAL A 151 -8.59 -3.72 -0.49
CA VAL A 151 -8.75 -4.84 0.43
C VAL A 151 -10.07 -4.67 1.17
N LEU A 152 -10.97 -5.60 0.95
CA LEU A 152 -12.31 -5.61 1.51
C LEU A 152 -12.44 -6.74 2.53
N PHE A 153 -13.39 -6.59 3.44
CA PHE A 153 -13.79 -7.64 4.38
C PHE A 153 -15.00 -8.42 3.84
N PRO A 154 -15.26 -9.63 4.34
CA PRO A 154 -16.49 -10.36 4.03
C PRO A 154 -17.75 -9.53 4.28
N GLU A 155 -17.74 -8.72 5.37
CA GLU A 155 -18.81 -7.85 5.81
C GLU A 155 -18.96 -6.56 4.99
N THR A 156 -18.01 -6.26 4.10
CA THR A 156 -18.08 -5.08 3.23
C THR A 156 -19.38 -5.08 2.42
N PRO A 157 -20.14 -3.98 2.44
CA PRO A 157 -21.40 -3.90 1.72
C PRO A 157 -21.26 -4.23 0.23
N GLU A 158 -22.19 -5.01 -0.30
CA GLU A 158 -22.19 -5.48 -1.68
C GLU A 158 -22.18 -4.32 -2.72
N ARG A 159 -22.73 -3.18 -2.34
CA ARG A 159 -22.69 -1.94 -3.16
C ARG A 159 -21.26 -1.47 -3.44
N ILE A 160 -20.32 -1.66 -2.49
CA ILE A 160 -18.91 -1.29 -2.64
C ILE A 160 -18.23 -2.24 -3.60
N LYS A 161 -18.43 -3.55 -3.45
CA LYS A 161 -17.89 -4.58 -4.35
C LYS A 161 -18.36 -4.33 -5.79
N ARG A 162 -19.67 -4.11 -5.99
CA ARG A 162 -20.23 -3.78 -7.31
C ARG A 162 -19.70 -2.47 -7.86
N GLY A 163 -19.48 -1.46 -7.01
CA GLY A 163 -18.87 -0.20 -7.42
C GLY A 163 -17.45 -0.37 -7.94
N LEU A 164 -16.61 -1.16 -7.26
CA LEU A 164 -15.25 -1.48 -7.71
C LEU A 164 -15.25 -2.27 -9.02
N ILE A 165 -16.13 -3.28 -9.16
CA ILE A 165 -16.29 -4.02 -10.40
C ILE A 165 -16.68 -3.08 -11.55
N GLY A 166 -17.69 -2.22 -11.33
CA GLY A 166 -18.15 -1.25 -12.33
C GLY A 166 -17.10 -0.22 -12.72
N ALA A 167 -16.18 0.11 -11.81
CA ALA A 167 -15.04 1.00 -12.05
C ALA A 167 -13.81 0.26 -12.62
N ASN A 168 -13.89 -1.05 -12.83
CA ASN A 168 -12.77 -1.91 -13.24
C ASN A 168 -11.54 -1.77 -12.31
N LEU A 169 -11.78 -1.71 -11.02
CA LEU A 169 -10.75 -1.58 -9.99
C LEU A 169 -10.53 -2.92 -9.28
N PRO A 170 -9.26 -3.35 -9.11
CA PRO A 170 -8.94 -4.63 -8.50
C PRO A 170 -9.18 -4.63 -7.01
N PHE A 171 -9.75 -5.71 -6.49
CA PHE A 171 -9.90 -5.90 -5.05
C PHE A 171 -9.75 -7.36 -4.64
N VAL A 172 -9.43 -7.57 -3.38
CA VAL A 172 -9.41 -8.87 -2.70
C VAL A 172 -10.30 -8.81 -1.48
N ILE A 173 -10.82 -9.95 -1.06
CA ILE A 173 -11.59 -10.08 0.19
C ILE A 173 -10.74 -10.84 1.19
N GLN A 174 -10.46 -10.23 2.33
CA GLN A 174 -9.69 -10.81 3.43
C GLN A 174 -10.59 -10.96 4.64
N ALA A 175 -10.67 -12.16 5.18
CA ALA A 175 -11.20 -12.35 6.52
C ALA A 175 -10.13 -11.84 7.51
N ALA A 176 -10.55 -11.11 8.55
CA ALA A 176 -9.70 -10.92 9.72
C ALA A 176 -9.24 -12.31 10.18
N VAL A 177 -7.95 -12.48 10.40
CA VAL A 177 -7.43 -13.76 10.88
C VAL A 177 -8.02 -13.94 12.28
N GLU A 178 -9.01 -14.82 12.40
CA GLU A 178 -9.39 -15.33 13.72
C GLU A 178 -8.10 -15.94 14.28
N ARG A 179 -7.46 -15.25 15.21
CA ARG A 179 -6.47 -15.89 16.07
C ARG A 179 -7.23 -16.99 16.77
N VAL A 180 -6.99 -18.21 16.34
CA VAL A 180 -7.28 -19.38 17.15
C VAL A 180 -6.40 -19.18 18.38
N GLU A 181 -6.95 -18.49 19.37
CA GLU A 181 -6.36 -18.42 20.69
C GLU A 181 -6.07 -19.86 21.07
N GLU A 182 -4.85 -20.12 21.45
CA GLU A 182 -4.36 -21.41 21.93
C GLU A 182 -5.17 -21.83 23.17
N GLU A 183 -6.41 -22.21 22.99
CA GLU A 183 -7.20 -22.97 23.99
C GLU A 183 -6.64 -24.38 24.22
N MET A 184 -5.51 -24.72 23.63
CA MET A 184 -4.87 -26.02 23.81
C MET A 184 -3.83 -26.06 24.94
N ALA A 185 -3.49 -24.97 25.61
CA ALA A 185 -2.49 -24.99 26.68
C ALA A 185 -3.06 -25.32 28.06
N ASP A 186 -4.36 -25.18 28.30
CA ASP A 186 -4.94 -25.39 29.65
C ASP A 186 -5.48 -26.81 29.92
N ASN A 187 -5.58 -27.67 28.93
CA ASN A 187 -6.06 -29.03 29.15
C ASN A 187 -4.97 -30.06 29.49
N LEU A 188 -3.71 -29.68 29.55
CA LEU A 188 -2.61 -30.56 29.90
C LEU A 188 -2.08 -30.41 31.35
N SER A 189 -2.58 -29.42 32.10
CA SER A 189 -2.17 -29.23 33.50
C SER A 189 -3.17 -29.76 34.53
N SER A 190 -4.25 -30.43 34.11
CA SER A 190 -5.28 -30.94 35.02
C SER A 190 -5.32 -32.50 35.10
N SER A 191 -4.22 -33.17 34.79
CA SER A 191 -4.10 -34.62 34.97
C SER A 191 -2.70 -34.98 35.45
N ALA A 192 -2.37 -34.55 36.65
CA ALA A 192 -1.28 -35.09 37.44
C ALA A 192 -1.66 -35.04 38.92
#